data_0e64bb3fd52b65e0c3f89010b563d0b8
#
_entry.id   0e64bb3fd52b65e0c3f89010b563d0b8
#
_cell.length_a   1.000
_cell.length_b   1.000
_cell.length_c   1.000
_cell.angle_alpha   90.00
_cell.angle_beta   90.00
_cell.angle_gamma   90.00
#
_symmetry.space_group_name_H-M   'P 1'
#
loop_
_entity.id
_entity.type
_entity.pdbx_description
1 polymer ?
#
loop_
_entity_poly.entity_id
_entity_poly.type
_entity_poly.pdbx_seq_one_letter_code
_entity_poly.pdbx_strand_id
1 'polypeptide(L)'
;LNAMHHARPNLIFVLADDLGIGDVTPTNPEAKIKTPHLQKMADEGITFMDAHSSSAVCTPTRYGVLTGRYNWRSRLARGVLSGTSDHLIPADRTTVGHLLQKVGYHTQMIGKWHLGWDWAKADKSKEKWKDIDFTKPVKNGPNINGFTNYYGHCGSLDMPPYVWVDTGKVTAQPKREEGVDRTEDPYGWYRKGPIGPDFKIDEVLPHLFEKSVAYVKERAKKKKPFFLYLPLPAPHTPIVPVPPYKDASKMNPYADFMMQVDGHMGELFAAIKEAGVDENTLVFFTSDNGCSNQANFEKLAEFEHDPSAGFRGHKADIYEGGHRVPLIVRWPNGIKAGQKTHALACLTDLYDTMREITGQKKIDQGGEDSFSLVPAFKGKPKTTRSTLISHSISGHFSIRLGDWKLCLSAGSGGWSAPK
;
A
#
# COMPACT_ATOMS: atom_id res chain seq x y z
N LEU A 1 20.32 6.01 21.83
CA LEU A 1 19.49 4.83 22.14
C LEU A 1 18.39 5.12 23.15
N ASN A 2 18.61 6.04 24.12
CA ASN A 2 17.62 6.34 25.16
C ASN A 2 16.39 7.16 24.69
N ALA A 3 16.52 7.96 23.65
CA ALA A 3 15.40 8.81 23.19
C ALA A 3 14.29 8.04 22.45
N MET A 4 14.60 6.90 21.82
CA MET A 4 13.60 6.07 21.14
C MET A 4 12.81 5.16 22.09
N HIS A 5 13.35 4.87 23.28
CA HIS A 5 12.69 3.98 24.24
C HIS A 5 11.55 4.62 25.04
N HIS A 6 11.47 5.96 25.10
CA HIS A 6 10.53 6.63 26.00
C HIS A 6 9.14 6.94 25.42
N ALA A 7 8.95 6.87 24.12
CA ALA A 7 7.63 7.12 23.55
C ALA A 7 7.43 6.23 22.31
N ARG A 8 6.71 5.14 22.48
CA ARG A 8 6.26 4.33 21.35
C ARG A 8 5.44 5.19 20.41
N PRO A 9 5.89 5.45 19.17
CA PRO A 9 5.15 6.32 18.28
C PRO A 9 3.85 5.67 17.82
N ASN A 10 2.85 6.49 17.52
CA ASN A 10 1.77 6.03 16.66
C ASN A 10 2.37 5.70 15.29
N LEU A 11 1.80 4.73 14.62
CA LEU A 11 2.21 4.34 13.28
C LEU A 11 1.03 4.48 12.31
N ILE A 12 1.27 5.21 11.21
CA ILE A 12 0.36 5.26 10.06
C ILE A 12 1.16 4.81 8.85
N PHE A 13 0.73 3.72 8.23
CA PHE A 13 1.35 3.19 7.01
C PHE A 13 0.36 3.35 5.86
N VAL A 14 0.64 4.30 4.98
CA VAL A 14 -0.17 4.57 3.79
C VAL A 14 0.47 3.89 2.58
N LEU A 15 -0.28 2.99 1.97
CA LEU A 15 0.15 2.23 0.81
C LEU A 15 -0.71 2.61 -0.39
N ALA A 16 -0.16 3.42 -1.29
CA ALA A 16 -0.79 3.71 -2.57
C ALA A 16 -0.76 2.48 -3.48
N ASP A 17 -1.54 2.51 -4.52
CA ASP A 17 -1.78 1.39 -5.43
C ASP A 17 -1.45 1.82 -6.86
N ASP A 18 -0.44 1.18 -7.46
CA ASP A 18 0.03 1.48 -8.82
C ASP A 18 0.65 2.88 -8.99
N LEU A 19 1.32 3.39 -7.98
CA LEU A 19 2.02 4.67 -8.04
C LEU A 19 3.50 4.50 -8.40
N GLY A 20 3.94 5.12 -9.47
CA GLY A 20 5.34 5.06 -9.90
C GLY A 20 6.25 6.01 -9.11
N ILE A 21 7.54 5.68 -9.09
CA ILE A 21 8.56 6.54 -8.46
C ILE A 21 8.67 7.91 -9.13
N GLY A 22 8.26 8.01 -10.40
CA GLY A 22 8.25 9.25 -11.16
C GLY A 22 7.04 10.14 -10.94
N ASP A 23 6.03 9.67 -10.21
CA ASP A 23 4.74 10.36 -10.08
C ASP A 23 4.69 11.40 -8.97
N VAL A 24 5.71 11.48 -8.12
CA VAL A 24 5.76 12.41 -7.00
C VAL A 24 7.07 13.21 -6.99
N THR A 25 6.99 14.48 -6.62
CA THR A 25 8.14 15.38 -6.64
C THR A 25 9.28 15.01 -5.70
N PRO A 26 9.06 14.41 -4.51
CA PRO A 26 10.15 14.00 -3.63
C PRO A 26 11.16 13.02 -4.27
N THR A 27 10.69 12.13 -5.13
CA THR A 27 11.54 11.13 -5.79
C THR A 27 11.83 11.46 -7.26
N ASN A 28 11.10 12.41 -7.83
CA ASN A 28 11.29 12.88 -9.21
C ASN A 28 11.04 14.39 -9.32
N PRO A 29 12.09 15.22 -9.30
CA PRO A 29 11.93 16.68 -9.45
C PRO A 29 11.27 17.10 -10.77
N GLU A 30 11.34 16.23 -11.79
CA GLU A 30 10.73 16.46 -13.11
C GLU A 30 9.25 16.03 -13.18
N ALA A 31 8.69 15.50 -12.10
CA ALA A 31 7.28 15.12 -12.05
C ALA A 31 6.37 16.30 -12.37
N LYS A 32 5.42 16.07 -13.27
CA LYS A 32 4.45 17.11 -13.70
C LYS A 32 3.15 17.07 -12.89
N ILE A 33 2.91 15.99 -12.16
CA ILE A 33 1.79 15.90 -11.23
C ILE A 33 2.13 16.70 -9.98
N LYS A 34 1.26 17.60 -9.58
CA LYS A 34 1.46 18.43 -8.39
C LYS A 34 1.09 17.67 -7.13
N THR A 35 2.09 17.43 -6.27
CA THR A 35 1.92 16.71 -4.99
C THR A 35 2.52 17.52 -3.83
N PRO A 36 1.96 18.72 -3.53
CA PRO A 36 2.55 19.62 -2.54
C PRO A 36 2.52 19.07 -1.11
N HIS A 37 1.54 18.27 -0.74
CA HIS A 37 1.45 17.69 0.60
C HIS A 37 2.47 16.56 0.80
N LEU A 38 2.70 15.74 -0.21
CA LEU A 38 3.77 14.72 -0.17
C LEU A 38 5.15 15.38 -0.21
N GLN A 39 5.31 16.49 -0.94
CA GLN A 39 6.55 17.26 -0.91
C GLN A 39 6.81 17.84 0.49
N LYS A 40 5.79 18.40 1.13
CA LYS A 40 5.91 18.87 2.53
C LYS A 40 6.26 17.75 3.49
N MET A 41 5.65 16.57 3.33
CA MET A 41 6.00 15.38 4.11
C MET A 41 7.49 15.03 3.95
N ALA A 42 8.01 15.07 2.74
CA ALA A 42 9.43 14.82 2.45
C ALA A 42 10.34 15.90 3.06
N ASP A 43 9.96 17.17 2.96
CA ASP A 43 10.70 18.28 3.54
C ASP A 43 10.77 18.20 5.08
N GLU A 44 9.79 17.59 5.70
CA GLU A 44 9.69 17.38 7.15
C GLU A 44 10.18 15.98 7.60
N GLY A 45 10.62 15.15 6.69
CA GLY A 45 11.02 13.77 6.96
C GLY A 45 12.25 13.33 6.18
N ILE A 46 12.23 12.06 5.77
CA ILE A 46 13.27 11.43 4.97
C ILE A 46 12.66 10.80 3.71
N THR A 47 13.33 11.00 2.58
CA THR A 47 12.97 10.37 1.31
C THR A 47 13.99 9.30 0.97
N PHE A 48 13.52 8.07 0.72
CA PHE A 48 14.32 6.96 0.24
C PHE A 48 14.33 6.96 -1.29
N MET A 49 15.50 7.12 -1.89
CA MET A 49 15.66 7.17 -3.35
C MET A 49 15.84 5.77 -3.97
N ASP A 50 16.07 4.75 -3.14
CA ASP A 50 16.35 3.38 -3.57
C ASP A 50 15.50 2.38 -2.75
N ALA A 51 14.20 2.62 -2.77
CA ALA A 51 13.22 1.78 -2.10
C ALA A 51 12.43 0.92 -3.10
N HIS A 52 12.13 -0.30 -2.71
CA HIS A 52 11.52 -1.29 -3.58
C HIS A 52 10.39 -2.04 -2.90
N SER A 53 9.35 -2.35 -3.68
CA SER A 53 8.42 -3.40 -3.32
C SER A 53 9.08 -4.77 -3.53
N SER A 54 8.62 -5.77 -2.78
CA SER A 54 9.13 -7.15 -2.93
C SER A 54 8.63 -7.83 -4.19
N SER A 55 7.55 -7.32 -4.78
CA SER A 55 6.98 -7.81 -6.03
C SER A 55 6.50 -6.65 -6.89
N ALA A 56 6.40 -6.88 -8.18
CA ALA A 56 5.93 -5.90 -9.15
C ALA A 56 4.39 -5.81 -9.25
N VAL A 57 3.65 -6.48 -8.36
CA VAL A 57 2.18 -6.48 -8.30
C VAL A 57 1.64 -6.51 -6.86
N CYS A 58 0.34 -6.23 -6.72
CA CYS A 58 -0.35 -5.90 -5.48
C CYS A 58 -0.26 -6.92 -4.34
N THR A 59 -0.95 -8.07 -4.45
CA THR A 59 -1.07 -9.06 -3.37
C THR A 59 0.27 -9.51 -2.81
N PRO A 60 1.26 -9.89 -3.64
CA PRO A 60 2.55 -10.33 -3.15
C PRO A 60 3.28 -9.28 -2.31
N THR A 61 3.26 -8.02 -2.77
CA THR A 61 3.86 -6.90 -2.02
C THR A 61 3.16 -6.69 -0.69
N ARG A 62 1.83 -6.72 -0.67
CA ARG A 62 1.02 -6.51 0.55
C ARG A 62 1.28 -7.60 1.59
N TYR A 63 1.46 -8.84 1.14
CA TYR A 63 1.93 -9.93 1.99
C TYR A 63 3.28 -9.58 2.63
N GLY A 64 4.24 -9.14 1.84
CA GLY A 64 5.58 -8.78 2.33
C GLY A 64 5.58 -7.61 3.32
N VAL A 65 4.76 -6.59 3.09
CA VAL A 65 4.61 -5.44 4.00
C VAL A 65 4.20 -5.89 5.40
N LEU A 66 3.19 -6.74 5.49
CA LEU A 66 2.63 -7.15 6.79
C LEU A 66 3.45 -8.23 7.49
N THR A 67 4.03 -9.16 6.76
CA THR A 67 4.74 -10.32 7.33
C THR A 67 6.25 -10.11 7.48
N GLY A 68 6.83 -9.14 6.78
CA GLY A 68 8.28 -8.97 6.72
C GLY A 68 8.98 -10.11 6.02
N ARG A 69 8.29 -10.84 5.15
CA ARG A 69 8.87 -11.94 4.36
C ARG A 69 8.37 -11.93 2.93
N TYR A 70 9.12 -12.54 2.04
CA TYR A 70 8.74 -12.62 0.64
C TYR A 70 7.53 -13.53 0.42
N ASN A 71 6.64 -13.16 -0.50
CA ASN A 71 5.40 -13.89 -0.80
C ASN A 71 5.61 -15.31 -1.34
N TRP A 72 6.71 -15.58 -2.02
CA TRP A 72 7.01 -16.94 -2.52
C TRP A 72 7.37 -17.95 -1.45
N ARG A 73 7.48 -17.51 -0.19
CA ARG A 73 7.50 -18.42 0.98
C ARG A 73 6.08 -18.86 1.37
N SER A 74 5.05 -18.33 0.74
CA SER A 74 3.65 -18.72 0.89
C SER A 74 3.16 -19.53 -0.32
N ARG A 75 1.88 -19.89 -0.34
CA ARG A 75 1.26 -20.54 -1.50
C ARG A 75 1.19 -19.67 -2.77
N LEU A 76 1.39 -18.36 -2.65
CA LEU A 76 1.28 -17.42 -3.77
C LEU A 76 2.63 -17.28 -4.48
N ALA A 77 2.87 -18.16 -5.45
CA ALA A 77 4.13 -18.15 -6.22
C ALA A 77 4.13 -17.10 -7.36
N ARG A 78 2.96 -16.70 -7.83
CA ARG A 78 2.79 -15.73 -8.94
C ARG A 78 1.38 -15.14 -8.94
N GLY A 79 1.20 -14.03 -9.66
CA GLY A 79 -0.09 -13.38 -9.83
C GLY A 79 -0.59 -12.67 -8.56
N VAL A 80 -1.88 -12.40 -8.56
CA VAL A 80 -2.60 -11.75 -7.47
C VAL A 80 -3.86 -12.54 -7.13
N LEU A 81 -4.39 -12.31 -5.93
CA LEU A 81 -5.67 -12.87 -5.53
C LEU A 81 -6.84 -12.11 -6.19
N SER A 82 -7.98 -12.77 -6.28
CA SER A 82 -9.25 -12.17 -6.68
C SER A 82 -10.02 -11.62 -5.47
N GLY A 83 -11.16 -10.97 -5.72
CA GLY A 83 -12.06 -10.51 -4.66
C GLY A 83 -12.76 -11.65 -3.89
N THR A 84 -12.67 -12.88 -4.38
CA THR A 84 -13.30 -14.06 -3.77
C THR A 84 -12.32 -15.11 -3.28
N SER A 85 -11.03 -14.85 -3.38
CA SER A 85 -9.97 -15.76 -2.91
C SER A 85 -9.99 -15.92 -1.40
N ASP A 86 -9.68 -17.13 -0.94
CA ASP A 86 -9.51 -17.43 0.48
C ASP A 86 -8.26 -16.74 1.04
N HIS A 87 -8.20 -16.61 2.37
CA HIS A 87 -7.11 -15.94 3.07
C HIS A 87 -5.74 -16.50 2.73
N LEU A 88 -4.77 -15.62 2.55
CA LEU A 88 -3.38 -15.98 2.21
C LEU A 88 -2.50 -16.12 3.45
N ILE A 89 -2.65 -15.25 4.42
CA ILE A 89 -1.83 -15.23 5.63
C ILE A 89 -2.49 -16.10 6.69
N PRO A 90 -1.88 -17.24 7.06
CA PRO A 90 -2.46 -18.09 8.09
C PRO A 90 -2.40 -17.43 9.48
N ALA A 91 -3.27 -17.86 10.38
CA ALA A 91 -3.43 -17.26 11.71
C ALA A 91 -2.17 -17.34 12.60
N ASP A 92 -1.34 -18.33 12.39
CA ASP A 92 -0.08 -18.56 13.14
C ASP A 92 1.11 -17.76 12.60
N ARG A 93 0.94 -17.05 11.48
CA ARG A 93 1.97 -16.18 10.93
C ARG A 93 1.96 -14.82 11.63
N THR A 94 3.02 -14.49 12.33
CA THR A 94 3.18 -13.18 12.96
C THR A 94 3.34 -12.08 11.92
N THR A 95 2.52 -11.02 12.05
CA THR A 95 2.59 -9.82 11.23
C THR A 95 3.07 -8.63 12.06
N VAL A 96 3.31 -7.50 11.40
CA VAL A 96 3.60 -6.23 12.08
C VAL A 96 2.45 -5.82 13.02
N GLY A 97 1.20 -6.15 12.67
CA GLY A 97 0.05 -5.92 13.55
C GLY A 97 0.14 -6.69 14.86
N HIS A 98 0.44 -7.98 14.79
CA HIS A 98 0.67 -8.81 16.00
C HIS A 98 1.85 -8.28 16.82
N LEU A 99 2.95 -7.92 16.16
CA LEU A 99 4.13 -7.36 16.80
C LEU A 99 3.77 -6.13 17.65
N LEU A 100 2.95 -5.24 17.11
CA LEU A 100 2.54 -4.01 17.78
C LEU A 100 1.46 -4.23 18.83
N GLN A 101 0.51 -5.14 18.61
CA GLN A 101 -0.47 -5.54 19.62
C GLN A 101 0.20 -6.06 20.88
N LYS A 102 1.26 -6.85 20.73
CA LYS A 102 2.03 -7.42 21.85
C LYS A 102 2.58 -6.37 22.81
N VAL A 103 2.82 -5.16 22.33
CA VAL A 103 3.35 -4.04 23.12
C VAL A 103 2.31 -2.94 23.36
N GLY A 104 1.03 -3.27 23.22
CA GLY A 104 -0.08 -2.44 23.67
C GLY A 104 -0.66 -1.49 22.61
N TYR A 105 -0.32 -1.62 21.34
CA TYR A 105 -0.96 -0.84 20.28
C TYR A 105 -2.39 -1.28 20.03
N HIS A 106 -3.26 -0.31 19.77
CA HIS A 106 -4.51 -0.57 19.06
C HIS A 106 -4.23 -0.60 17.58
N THR A 107 -4.72 -1.61 16.86
CA THR A 107 -4.42 -1.80 15.44
C THR A 107 -5.68 -1.79 14.59
N GLN A 108 -5.65 -1.05 13.50
CA GLN A 108 -6.76 -0.90 12.56
C GLN A 108 -6.29 -0.93 11.13
N MET A 109 -6.98 -1.68 10.27
CA MET A 109 -6.86 -1.58 8.82
C MET A 109 -8.05 -0.82 8.26
N ILE A 110 -7.80 0.13 7.36
CA ILE A 110 -8.83 0.86 6.60
C ILE A 110 -8.41 0.87 5.14
N GLY A 111 -9.16 0.18 4.26
CA GLY A 111 -8.91 0.23 2.82
C GLY A 111 -8.99 -1.09 2.07
N LYS A 112 -8.14 -1.22 1.06
CA LYS A 112 -8.02 -2.40 0.21
C LYS A 112 -7.21 -3.49 0.91
N TRP A 113 -7.83 -4.62 1.22
CA TRP A 113 -7.11 -5.76 1.84
C TRP A 113 -6.27 -6.53 0.81
N HIS A 114 -6.91 -7.13 -0.14
CA HIS A 114 -6.30 -7.89 -1.25
C HIS A 114 -5.32 -9.01 -0.82
N LEU A 115 -5.57 -9.59 0.33
CA LEU A 115 -4.83 -10.73 0.88
C LEU A 115 -5.74 -11.94 1.13
N GLY A 116 -6.94 -11.88 0.57
CA GLY A 116 -7.96 -12.89 0.76
C GLY A 116 -8.58 -12.87 2.15
N TRP A 117 -9.81 -13.28 2.19
CA TRP A 117 -10.55 -13.64 3.39
C TRP A 117 -11.61 -14.65 3.03
N ASP A 118 -12.15 -15.31 4.03
CA ASP A 118 -13.06 -16.42 3.79
C ASP A 118 -14.52 -15.94 3.82
N TRP A 119 -15.05 -15.69 2.63
CA TRP A 119 -16.48 -15.45 2.47
C TRP A 119 -17.28 -16.68 2.88
N ALA A 120 -18.50 -16.49 3.41
CA ALA A 120 -19.45 -17.56 3.63
C ALA A 120 -20.02 -18.03 2.29
N LYS A 121 -19.47 -19.09 1.73
CA LYS A 121 -19.87 -19.69 0.45
C LYS A 121 -20.60 -21.00 0.68
N ALA A 122 -21.65 -21.24 -0.09
CA ALA A 122 -22.36 -22.54 -0.10
C ALA A 122 -21.46 -23.66 -0.64
N ASP A 123 -20.66 -23.38 -1.65
CA ASP A 123 -19.66 -24.30 -2.22
C ASP A 123 -18.29 -23.64 -2.21
N LYS A 124 -17.42 -24.07 -1.31
CA LYS A 124 -16.06 -23.54 -1.15
C LYS A 124 -15.14 -23.80 -2.34
N SER A 125 -15.49 -24.75 -3.21
CA SER A 125 -14.71 -25.07 -4.42
C SER A 125 -14.93 -24.06 -5.54
N LYS A 126 -15.98 -23.23 -5.46
CA LYS A 126 -16.32 -22.24 -6.47
C LYS A 126 -15.86 -20.85 -6.04
N GLU A 127 -14.91 -20.31 -6.75
CA GLU A 127 -14.46 -18.91 -6.59
C GLU A 127 -15.41 -17.94 -7.30
N LYS A 128 -16.71 -18.01 -6.99
CA LYS A 128 -17.71 -17.13 -7.62
C LYS A 128 -18.47 -16.36 -6.56
N TRP A 129 -18.59 -15.04 -6.76
CA TRP A 129 -19.36 -14.18 -5.87
C TRP A 129 -20.84 -14.56 -5.78
N LYS A 130 -21.39 -15.29 -6.76
CA LYS A 130 -22.78 -15.78 -6.77
C LYS A 130 -23.12 -16.76 -5.63
N ASP A 131 -22.11 -17.44 -5.11
CA ASP A 131 -22.27 -18.41 -4.02
C ASP A 131 -22.06 -17.81 -2.63
N ILE A 132 -21.80 -16.50 -2.54
CA ILE A 132 -21.54 -15.81 -1.26
C ILE A 132 -22.86 -15.48 -0.55
N ASP A 133 -22.95 -15.87 0.71
CA ASP A 133 -23.99 -15.41 1.64
C ASP A 133 -23.50 -14.17 2.41
N PHE A 134 -23.89 -12.99 1.93
CA PHE A 134 -23.49 -11.70 2.51
C PHE A 134 -24.16 -11.41 3.87
N THR A 135 -25.08 -12.24 4.33
CA THR A 135 -25.68 -12.11 5.67
C THR A 135 -24.79 -12.68 6.77
N LYS A 136 -23.83 -13.52 6.40
CA LYS A 136 -22.92 -14.20 7.32
C LYS A 136 -21.59 -13.50 7.42
N PRO A 137 -20.90 -13.64 8.57
CA PRO A 137 -19.59 -13.01 8.77
C PRO A 137 -18.52 -13.51 7.79
N VAL A 138 -17.67 -12.61 7.38
CA VAL A 138 -16.38 -12.92 6.77
C VAL A 138 -15.45 -13.47 7.84
N LYS A 139 -14.76 -14.56 7.55
CA LYS A 139 -13.79 -15.21 8.45
C LYS A 139 -12.36 -15.05 7.94
N ASN A 140 -11.41 -15.21 8.84
CA ASN A 140 -9.98 -15.23 8.51
C ASN A 140 -9.51 -14.01 7.70
N GLY A 141 -10.05 -12.85 8.04
CA GLY A 141 -9.65 -11.56 7.48
C GLY A 141 -8.54 -10.89 8.30
N PRO A 142 -8.42 -9.57 8.20
CA PRO A 142 -7.40 -8.80 8.92
C PRO A 142 -7.34 -9.05 10.42
N ASN A 143 -8.47 -9.44 11.04
CA ASN A 143 -8.56 -9.71 12.47
C ASN A 143 -7.70 -10.88 12.96
N ILE A 144 -7.43 -11.88 12.12
CA ILE A 144 -6.48 -12.95 12.46
C ILE A 144 -5.03 -12.58 12.13
N ASN A 145 -4.83 -11.49 11.42
CA ASN A 145 -3.52 -11.04 10.94
C ASN A 145 -3.02 -9.78 11.67
N GLY A 146 -3.47 -9.57 12.91
CA GLY A 146 -2.94 -8.53 13.78
C GLY A 146 -3.69 -7.21 13.78
N PHE A 147 -4.93 -7.18 13.32
CA PHE A 147 -5.79 -5.99 13.37
C PHE A 147 -7.00 -6.22 14.27
N THR A 148 -7.11 -5.42 15.32
CA THR A 148 -8.25 -5.48 16.26
C THR A 148 -9.56 -5.23 15.54
N ASN A 149 -9.57 -4.21 14.68
CA ASN A 149 -10.70 -3.85 13.85
C ASN A 149 -10.24 -3.63 12.40
N TYR A 150 -11.16 -3.71 11.47
CA TYR A 150 -10.90 -3.33 10.08
C TYR A 150 -12.17 -2.86 9.38
N TYR A 151 -11.96 -1.97 8.42
CA TYR A 151 -12.99 -1.46 7.54
C TYR A 151 -12.44 -1.37 6.12
N GLY A 152 -13.01 -2.13 5.19
CA GLY A 152 -12.45 -2.11 3.84
C GLY A 152 -13.16 -3.03 2.86
N HIS A 153 -12.47 -3.28 1.76
CA HIS A 153 -12.95 -4.11 0.66
C HIS A 153 -11.93 -5.20 0.30
N CYS A 154 -12.43 -6.25 -0.36
CA CYS A 154 -11.72 -7.53 -0.50
C CYS A 154 -10.51 -7.50 -1.43
N GLY A 155 -10.64 -6.90 -2.61
CA GLY A 155 -9.62 -6.92 -3.66
C GLY A 155 -9.33 -5.55 -4.22
N SER A 156 -8.73 -5.49 -5.40
CA SER A 156 -8.64 -4.25 -6.15
C SER A 156 -10.04 -3.69 -6.42
N LEU A 157 -10.16 -2.37 -6.57
CA LEU A 157 -11.46 -1.73 -6.71
C LEU A 157 -12.18 -2.09 -8.03
N ASP A 158 -11.49 -2.76 -8.95
CA ASP A 158 -12.06 -3.34 -10.17
C ASP A 158 -12.50 -4.80 -10.02
N MET A 159 -12.41 -5.36 -8.80
CA MET A 159 -12.72 -6.76 -8.49
C MET A 159 -13.97 -6.88 -7.60
N PRO A 160 -15.07 -7.48 -8.08
CA PRO A 160 -16.23 -7.74 -7.23
C PRO A 160 -15.94 -8.82 -6.17
N PRO A 161 -16.73 -8.86 -5.07
CA PRO A 161 -17.89 -8.04 -4.75
C PRO A 161 -17.52 -6.66 -4.20
N TYR A 162 -18.32 -5.63 -4.53
CA TYR A 162 -18.13 -4.25 -4.09
C TYR A 162 -18.97 -3.98 -2.85
N VAL A 163 -18.46 -4.41 -1.72
CA VAL A 163 -19.10 -4.21 -0.41
C VAL A 163 -18.08 -3.78 0.61
N TRP A 164 -18.53 -2.97 1.57
CA TRP A 164 -17.75 -2.68 2.77
C TRP A 164 -17.86 -3.83 3.76
N VAL A 165 -16.75 -4.19 4.37
CA VAL A 165 -16.70 -5.14 5.48
C VAL A 165 -16.12 -4.42 6.70
N ASP A 166 -16.88 -4.39 7.78
CA ASP A 166 -16.49 -3.83 9.05
C ASP A 166 -16.28 -4.96 10.06
N THR A 167 -15.03 -5.26 10.32
CA THR A 167 -14.60 -6.28 11.29
C THR A 167 -15.40 -7.60 11.16
N GLY A 168 -15.43 -8.11 9.93
CA GLY A 168 -16.09 -9.35 9.54
C GLY A 168 -17.54 -9.19 9.05
N LYS A 169 -18.19 -8.06 9.31
CA LYS A 169 -19.58 -7.85 8.93
C LYS A 169 -19.71 -7.02 7.66
N VAL A 170 -20.44 -7.52 6.68
CA VAL A 170 -20.85 -6.74 5.51
C VAL A 170 -21.81 -5.64 5.96
N THR A 171 -21.50 -4.39 5.65
CA THR A 171 -22.25 -3.23 6.16
C THR A 171 -23.64 -3.11 5.54
N ALA A 172 -23.77 -3.45 4.26
CA ALA A 172 -25.04 -3.48 3.54
C ALA A 172 -24.99 -4.53 2.43
N GLN A 173 -26.02 -5.36 2.38
CA GLN A 173 -26.08 -6.44 1.40
C GLN A 173 -26.27 -5.89 -0.02
N PRO A 174 -25.52 -6.41 -1.00
CA PRO A 174 -25.72 -6.04 -2.39
C PRO A 174 -27.06 -6.53 -2.91
N LYS A 175 -27.78 -5.65 -3.61
CA LYS A 175 -29.09 -5.96 -4.23
C LYS A 175 -29.08 -5.83 -5.74
N ARG A 176 -27.99 -5.36 -6.32
CA ARG A 176 -27.79 -5.17 -7.75
C ARG A 176 -26.36 -5.48 -8.14
N GLU A 177 -26.13 -5.58 -9.43
CA GLU A 177 -24.80 -5.65 -10.03
C GLU A 177 -24.49 -4.35 -10.74
N GLU A 178 -23.22 -3.96 -10.76
CA GLU A 178 -22.71 -2.78 -11.44
C GLU A 178 -21.33 -3.07 -12.03
N GLY A 179 -21.00 -2.40 -13.11
CA GLY A 179 -19.70 -2.47 -13.78
C GLY A 179 -19.67 -1.47 -14.91
N VAL A 180 -18.46 -1.10 -15.33
CA VAL A 180 -18.22 -0.19 -16.46
C VAL A 180 -17.21 -0.86 -17.39
N ASP A 181 -17.54 -0.98 -18.66
CA ASP A 181 -16.66 -1.59 -19.65
C ASP A 181 -15.50 -0.64 -20.04
N ARG A 182 -14.35 -1.23 -20.42
CA ARG A 182 -13.17 -0.45 -20.84
C ARG A 182 -13.40 0.39 -22.08
N THR A 183 -14.32 -0.02 -22.94
CA THR A 183 -14.65 0.73 -24.15
C THR A 183 -15.53 1.94 -23.84
N GLU A 184 -16.28 1.89 -22.74
CA GLU A 184 -17.10 2.99 -22.23
C GLU A 184 -16.24 4.02 -21.48
N ASP A 185 -15.41 3.55 -20.54
CA ASP A 185 -14.47 4.38 -19.80
C ASP A 185 -13.12 3.68 -19.64
N PRO A 186 -12.08 4.06 -20.42
CA PRO A 186 -10.78 3.43 -20.37
C PRO A 186 -10.02 3.67 -19.06
N TYR A 187 -10.40 4.65 -18.28
CA TYR A 187 -9.81 4.94 -16.96
C TYR A 187 -10.63 4.39 -15.81
N GLY A 188 -11.93 4.62 -15.82
CA GLY A 188 -12.84 4.31 -14.73
C GLY A 188 -13.52 2.94 -14.80
N TRP A 189 -13.08 2.04 -15.67
CA TRP A 189 -13.67 0.71 -15.84
C TRP A 189 -13.51 -0.18 -14.61
N TYR A 190 -14.50 -1.03 -14.36
CA TYR A 190 -14.43 -2.10 -13.37
C TYR A 190 -15.37 -3.23 -13.75
N ARG A 191 -15.02 -4.45 -13.32
CA ARG A 191 -15.75 -5.66 -13.66
C ARG A 191 -17.15 -5.65 -13.07
N LYS A 192 -18.11 -6.13 -13.84
CA LYS A 192 -19.49 -6.29 -13.38
C LYS A 192 -19.57 -7.29 -12.22
N GLY A 193 -20.26 -6.91 -11.16
CA GLY A 193 -20.50 -7.75 -10.00
C GLY A 193 -21.39 -7.07 -8.97
N PRO A 194 -21.68 -7.77 -7.85
CA PRO A 194 -22.56 -7.25 -6.81
C PRO A 194 -21.96 -6.01 -6.16
N ILE A 195 -22.80 -5.02 -5.91
CA ILE A 195 -22.44 -3.76 -5.27
C ILE A 195 -23.42 -3.42 -4.16
N GLY A 196 -22.92 -3.09 -2.98
CA GLY A 196 -23.71 -2.63 -1.86
C GLY A 196 -24.32 -1.25 -2.09
N PRO A 197 -25.49 -0.95 -1.49
CA PRO A 197 -26.14 0.36 -1.65
C PRO A 197 -25.35 1.49 -1.02
N ASP A 198 -24.45 1.21 -0.08
CA ASP A 198 -23.53 2.14 0.58
C ASP A 198 -22.14 2.19 -0.06
N PHE A 199 -21.92 1.49 -1.16
CA PHE A 199 -20.65 1.44 -1.87
C PHE A 199 -20.77 2.19 -3.21
N LYS A 200 -20.06 3.30 -3.32
CA LYS A 200 -20.03 4.11 -4.54
C LYS A 200 -18.58 4.26 -4.99
N ILE A 201 -18.30 3.81 -6.20
CA ILE A 201 -16.93 3.65 -6.71
C ILE A 201 -16.13 4.96 -6.64
N ASP A 202 -16.70 6.08 -7.03
CA ASP A 202 -16.06 7.40 -7.02
C ASP A 202 -15.95 8.04 -5.63
N GLU A 203 -16.71 7.54 -4.66
CA GLU A 203 -16.65 8.00 -3.28
C GLU A 203 -15.72 7.15 -2.39
N VAL A 204 -15.18 6.03 -2.88
CA VAL A 204 -14.37 5.11 -2.08
C VAL A 204 -13.14 5.82 -1.48
N LEU A 205 -12.37 6.50 -2.28
CA LEU A 205 -11.14 7.15 -1.80
C LEU A 205 -11.42 8.24 -0.75
N PRO A 206 -12.33 9.20 -0.96
CA PRO A 206 -12.68 10.16 0.08
C PRO A 206 -13.21 9.50 1.36
N HIS A 207 -14.03 8.45 1.21
CA HIS A 207 -14.61 7.74 2.35
C HIS A 207 -13.55 7.06 3.23
N LEU A 208 -12.52 6.45 2.62
CA LEU A 208 -11.42 5.85 3.35
C LEU A 208 -10.63 6.88 4.15
N PHE A 209 -10.39 8.06 3.60
CA PHE A 209 -9.72 9.15 4.33
C PHE A 209 -10.59 9.75 5.42
N GLU A 210 -11.89 9.89 5.20
CA GLU A 210 -12.83 10.31 6.24
C GLU A 210 -12.81 9.35 7.43
N LYS A 211 -12.87 8.05 7.18
CA LYS A 211 -12.74 7.00 8.21
C LYS A 211 -11.39 7.07 8.92
N SER A 212 -10.32 7.31 8.20
CA SER A 212 -8.97 7.40 8.75
C SER A 212 -8.78 8.62 9.65
N VAL A 213 -9.30 9.77 9.22
CA VAL A 213 -9.30 11.00 10.03
C VAL A 213 -10.09 10.81 11.33
N ALA A 214 -11.28 10.21 11.23
CA ALA A 214 -12.10 9.90 12.42
C ALA A 214 -11.37 8.96 13.37
N TYR A 215 -10.72 7.93 12.86
CA TYR A 215 -9.91 6.99 13.64
C TYR A 215 -8.78 7.69 14.39
N VAL A 216 -8.01 8.53 13.70
CA VAL A 216 -6.90 9.30 14.32
C VAL A 216 -7.43 10.19 15.45
N LYS A 217 -8.51 10.94 15.21
CA LYS A 217 -9.11 11.82 16.21
C LYS A 217 -9.60 11.06 17.44
N GLU A 218 -10.21 9.90 17.24
CA GLU A 218 -10.66 9.04 18.35
C GLU A 218 -9.48 8.48 19.13
N ARG A 219 -8.49 7.90 18.43
CA ARG A 219 -7.36 7.24 19.08
C ARG A 219 -6.40 8.21 19.78
N ALA A 220 -6.28 9.43 19.28
CA ALA A 220 -5.47 10.47 19.90
C ALA A 220 -5.92 10.81 21.33
N LYS A 221 -7.20 10.59 21.66
CA LYS A 221 -7.77 10.78 23.02
C LYS A 221 -7.42 9.63 23.96
N LYS A 222 -6.85 8.53 23.48
CA LYS A 222 -6.52 7.34 24.27
C LYS A 222 -5.03 7.35 24.63
N LYS A 223 -4.70 6.69 25.76
CA LYS A 223 -3.29 6.58 26.21
C LYS A 223 -2.46 5.59 25.38
N LYS A 224 -3.13 4.58 24.81
CA LYS A 224 -2.45 3.55 24.00
C LYS A 224 -2.06 4.10 22.64
N PRO A 225 -0.85 3.80 22.14
CA PRO A 225 -0.49 4.13 20.77
C PRO A 225 -1.36 3.34 19.80
N PHE A 226 -1.44 3.83 18.56
CA PHE A 226 -2.21 3.17 17.51
C PHE A 226 -1.37 2.87 16.29
N PHE A 227 -1.76 1.83 15.58
CA PHE A 227 -1.30 1.51 14.25
C PHE A 227 -2.47 1.55 13.27
N LEU A 228 -2.42 2.47 12.33
CA LEU A 228 -3.33 2.54 11.18
C LEU A 228 -2.61 2.03 9.94
N TYR A 229 -3.05 0.90 9.41
CA TYR A 229 -2.70 0.41 8.08
C TYR A 229 -3.74 0.94 7.10
N LEU A 230 -3.32 1.81 6.18
CA LEU A 230 -4.18 2.49 5.22
C LEU A 230 -3.78 2.11 3.78
N PRO A 231 -4.14 0.91 3.30
CA PRO A 231 -3.92 0.51 1.92
C PRO A 231 -5.01 1.11 1.02
N LEU A 232 -4.60 2.07 0.20
CA LEU A 232 -5.49 2.77 -0.72
C LEU A 232 -5.75 1.95 -1.98
N PRO A 233 -6.93 2.05 -2.61
CA PRO A 233 -7.18 1.51 -3.94
C PRO A 233 -6.74 2.46 -5.07
N ALA A 234 -6.11 3.56 -4.75
CA ALA A 234 -5.75 4.65 -5.67
C ALA A 234 -4.22 4.86 -5.74
N PRO A 235 -3.73 5.31 -6.91
CA PRO A 235 -4.43 5.67 -8.15
C PRO A 235 -4.71 4.52 -9.12
N HIS A 236 -4.91 3.29 -8.64
CA HIS A 236 -5.31 2.11 -9.42
C HIS A 236 -6.69 2.28 -10.07
N THR A 237 -6.91 1.55 -11.15
CA THR A 237 -8.23 1.39 -11.80
C THR A 237 -9.27 0.79 -10.81
N PRO A 238 -10.52 1.30 -10.85
CA PRO A 238 -11.08 2.42 -11.59
C PRO A 238 -10.52 3.76 -11.14
N ILE A 239 -10.06 4.54 -12.13
CA ILE A 239 -9.47 5.85 -11.93
C ILE A 239 -10.62 6.86 -12.02
N VAL A 240 -11.08 7.32 -10.87
CA VAL A 240 -12.34 8.07 -10.74
C VAL A 240 -12.16 9.33 -9.86
N PRO A 241 -11.36 10.29 -10.31
CA PRO A 241 -11.20 11.52 -9.58
C PRO A 241 -12.53 12.28 -9.44
N VAL A 242 -12.70 12.94 -8.30
CA VAL A 242 -13.90 13.77 -8.02
C VAL A 242 -13.54 15.23 -7.87
N PRO A 243 -14.50 16.17 -8.00
CA PRO A 243 -14.24 17.57 -7.71
C PRO A 243 -13.69 17.78 -6.29
N PRO A 244 -12.76 18.72 -6.08
CA PRO A 244 -12.18 19.68 -7.02
C PRO A 244 -11.04 19.16 -7.89
N TYR A 245 -10.68 17.85 -7.77
CA TYR A 245 -9.51 17.26 -8.44
C TYR A 245 -9.77 16.86 -9.88
N LYS A 246 -11.00 16.50 -10.19
CA LYS A 246 -11.39 16.17 -11.57
C LYS A 246 -11.03 17.31 -12.52
N ASP A 247 -10.30 16.97 -13.58
CA ASP A 247 -9.78 17.90 -14.60
C ASP A 247 -8.76 18.95 -14.07
N ALA A 248 -8.30 18.82 -12.82
CA ALA A 248 -7.40 19.79 -12.20
C ALA A 248 -5.96 19.70 -12.71
N SER A 249 -5.48 18.52 -13.10
CA SER A 249 -4.12 18.34 -13.61
C SER A 249 -3.92 18.93 -15.00
N LYS A 250 -4.96 19.03 -15.79
CA LYS A 250 -4.92 19.35 -17.22
C LYS A 250 -4.14 18.31 -18.06
N MET A 251 -3.90 17.14 -17.50
CA MET A 251 -3.16 16.05 -18.14
C MET A 251 -4.09 14.89 -18.50
N ASN A 252 -4.51 14.14 -17.51
CA ASN A 252 -5.47 13.04 -17.66
C ASN A 252 -6.08 12.66 -16.31
N PRO A 253 -7.10 11.77 -16.28
CA PRO A 253 -7.72 11.34 -15.03
C PRO A 253 -6.77 10.68 -14.02
N TYR A 254 -5.73 9.99 -14.47
CA TYR A 254 -4.73 9.41 -13.57
C TYR A 254 -3.99 10.49 -12.77
N ALA A 255 -3.51 11.52 -13.45
CA ALA A 255 -2.85 12.64 -12.79
C ALA A 255 -3.79 13.37 -11.82
N ASP A 256 -5.05 13.57 -12.21
CA ASP A 256 -6.10 14.13 -11.34
C ASP A 256 -6.28 13.28 -10.08
N PHE A 257 -6.34 11.97 -10.25
CA PHE A 257 -6.55 11.01 -9.14
C PHE A 257 -5.36 11.00 -8.18
N MET A 258 -4.14 11.13 -8.71
CA MET A 258 -2.95 11.27 -7.87
C MET A 258 -2.94 12.60 -7.11
N MET A 259 -3.38 13.69 -7.72
CA MET A 259 -3.57 14.97 -7.01
C MET A 259 -4.59 14.84 -5.88
N GLN A 260 -5.63 14.03 -6.08
CA GLN A 260 -6.62 13.73 -5.04
C GLN A 260 -6.01 12.93 -3.88
N VAL A 261 -5.19 11.93 -4.15
CA VAL A 261 -4.44 11.21 -3.10
C VAL A 261 -3.61 12.18 -2.27
N ASP A 262 -2.87 13.08 -2.94
CA ASP A 262 -2.07 14.09 -2.26
C ASP A 262 -2.91 15.03 -1.40
N GLY A 263 -4.04 15.51 -1.92
CA GLY A 263 -4.94 16.38 -1.17
C GLY A 263 -5.51 15.71 0.09
N HIS A 264 -5.90 14.46 -0.02
CA HIS A 264 -6.37 13.68 1.14
C HIS A 264 -5.25 13.40 2.15
N MET A 265 -4.01 13.22 1.69
CA MET A 265 -2.84 13.16 2.60
C MET A 265 -2.70 14.47 3.39
N GLY A 266 -2.92 15.60 2.75
CA GLY A 266 -2.96 16.90 3.44
C GLY A 266 -4.02 16.96 4.53
N GLU A 267 -5.21 16.46 4.26
CA GLU A 267 -6.30 16.36 5.26
C GLU A 267 -5.92 15.45 6.43
N LEU A 268 -5.27 14.32 6.15
CA LEU A 268 -4.80 13.39 7.18
C LEU A 268 -3.74 14.05 8.07
N PHE A 269 -2.75 14.73 7.50
CA PHE A 269 -1.74 15.46 8.26
C PHE A 269 -2.34 16.58 9.10
N ALA A 270 -3.31 17.31 8.58
CA ALA A 270 -4.04 18.33 9.34
C ALA A 270 -4.75 17.72 10.56
N ALA A 271 -5.39 16.57 10.39
CA ALA A 271 -6.06 15.85 11.47
C ALA A 271 -5.07 15.36 12.55
N ILE A 272 -3.92 14.84 12.16
CA ILE A 272 -2.86 14.39 13.08
C ILE A 272 -2.36 15.57 13.93
N LYS A 273 -2.13 16.72 13.30
CA LYS A 273 -1.67 17.95 13.96
C LYS A 273 -2.74 18.51 14.90
N GLU A 274 -3.98 18.63 14.42
CA GLU A 274 -5.12 19.10 15.21
C GLU A 274 -5.39 18.21 16.44
N ALA A 275 -5.19 16.90 16.29
CA ALA A 275 -5.34 15.93 17.38
C ALA A 275 -4.18 15.99 18.40
N GLY A 276 -3.13 16.77 18.17
CA GLY A 276 -2.02 16.95 19.09
C GLY A 276 -1.04 15.79 19.16
N VAL A 277 -1.01 14.91 18.16
CA VAL A 277 -0.14 13.71 18.14
C VAL A 277 0.92 13.77 17.02
N ASP A 278 1.09 14.91 16.38
CA ASP A 278 1.95 15.10 15.22
C ASP A 278 3.42 14.72 15.47
N GLU A 279 3.99 15.19 16.56
CA GLU A 279 5.41 14.99 16.84
C GLU A 279 5.79 13.53 17.05
N ASN A 280 4.87 12.73 17.61
CA ASN A 280 5.10 11.32 17.90
C ASN A 280 4.23 10.37 17.06
N THR A 281 3.96 10.75 15.84
CA THR A 281 3.32 9.89 14.85
C THR A 281 4.28 9.63 13.71
N LEU A 282 4.66 8.37 13.55
CA LEU A 282 5.50 7.86 12.46
C LEU A 282 4.61 7.56 11.28
N VAL A 283 4.78 8.28 10.18
CA VAL A 283 3.99 8.13 8.95
C VAL A 283 4.87 7.64 7.82
N PHE A 284 4.46 6.56 7.18
CA PHE A 284 5.01 6.06 5.92
C PHE A 284 4.05 6.36 4.78
N PHE A 285 4.57 6.80 3.66
CA PHE A 285 3.86 6.83 2.38
C PHE A 285 4.68 6.11 1.33
N THR A 286 4.07 5.12 0.69
CA THR A 286 4.72 4.32 -0.36
C THR A 286 3.68 3.75 -1.33
N SER A 287 4.13 2.95 -2.30
CA SER A 287 3.28 2.25 -3.28
C SER A 287 3.59 0.76 -3.28
N ASP A 288 2.62 -0.05 -3.63
CA ASP A 288 2.76 -1.52 -3.68
C ASP A 288 3.54 -2.02 -4.90
N ASN A 289 3.62 -1.26 -5.94
CA ASN A 289 4.38 -1.53 -7.16
C ASN A 289 4.48 -0.26 -8.00
N GLY A 290 5.19 -0.35 -9.12
CA GLY A 290 5.29 0.74 -10.08
C GLY A 290 3.97 1.07 -10.77
N CYS A 291 3.96 2.15 -11.54
CA CYS A 291 2.79 2.62 -12.26
C CYS A 291 2.30 1.60 -13.29
N SER A 292 1.01 1.49 -13.44
CA SER A 292 0.34 0.63 -14.43
C SER A 292 0.16 1.36 -15.77
N ASN A 293 0.18 0.62 -16.85
CA ASN A 293 -0.17 1.12 -18.19
C ASN A 293 -1.62 1.64 -18.28
N GLN A 294 -2.46 1.34 -17.29
CA GLN A 294 -3.81 1.95 -17.17
C GLN A 294 -3.77 3.47 -16.95
N ALA A 295 -2.63 4.00 -16.50
CA ALA A 295 -2.40 5.44 -16.39
C ALA A 295 -2.31 6.16 -17.73
N ASN A 296 -2.18 5.43 -18.84
CA ASN A 296 -1.98 5.94 -20.20
C ASN A 296 -0.65 6.68 -20.34
N PHE A 297 0.43 5.91 -20.45
CA PHE A 297 1.80 6.46 -20.54
C PHE A 297 2.01 7.38 -21.75
N GLU A 298 1.37 7.08 -22.88
CA GLU A 298 1.46 7.91 -24.09
C GLU A 298 0.89 9.31 -23.82
N LYS A 299 -0.25 9.37 -23.16
CA LYS A 299 -0.86 10.65 -22.79
C LYS A 299 -0.02 11.45 -21.79
N LEU A 300 0.55 10.77 -20.79
CA LEU A 300 1.45 11.40 -19.84
C LEU A 300 2.73 11.91 -20.49
N ALA A 301 3.28 11.18 -21.46
CA ALA A 301 4.46 11.58 -22.20
C ALA A 301 4.26 12.87 -23.03
N GLU A 302 3.04 13.16 -23.47
CA GLU A 302 2.73 14.44 -24.14
C GLU A 302 3.03 15.66 -23.25
N PHE A 303 3.01 15.45 -21.92
CA PHE A 303 3.34 16.46 -20.90
C PHE A 303 4.74 16.29 -20.34
N GLU A 304 5.58 15.49 -20.98
CA GLU A 304 6.95 15.19 -20.51
C GLU A 304 6.95 14.59 -19.08
N HIS A 305 5.91 13.82 -18.73
CA HIS A 305 5.81 13.12 -17.46
C HIS A 305 6.10 11.62 -17.64
N ASP A 306 7.09 11.14 -16.90
CA ASP A 306 7.48 9.73 -16.87
C ASP A 306 7.22 9.13 -15.47
N PRO A 307 6.20 8.25 -15.33
CA PRO A 307 5.91 7.60 -14.05
C PRO A 307 7.04 6.73 -13.50
N SER A 308 7.96 6.29 -14.35
CA SER A 308 9.10 5.47 -13.95
C SER A 308 10.41 6.26 -13.78
N ALA A 309 10.39 7.59 -13.96
CA ALA A 309 11.54 8.46 -13.79
C ALA A 309 12.81 7.98 -14.52
N GLY A 310 12.64 7.50 -15.75
CA GLY A 310 13.73 6.96 -16.60
C GLY A 310 14.10 5.51 -16.32
N PHE A 311 13.58 4.87 -15.30
CA PHE A 311 13.79 3.45 -15.05
C PHE A 311 13.01 2.58 -16.04
N ARG A 312 13.61 1.46 -16.44
CA ARG A 312 13.00 0.54 -17.39
C ARG A 312 11.79 -0.18 -16.80
N GLY A 313 10.73 -0.33 -17.60
CA GLY A 313 9.55 -1.12 -17.26
C GLY A 313 8.56 -0.38 -16.38
N HIS A 314 7.55 -1.12 -15.97
CA HIS A 314 6.44 -0.62 -15.16
C HIS A 314 5.80 -1.79 -14.38
N LYS A 315 4.66 -1.56 -13.72
CA LYS A 315 3.90 -2.61 -13.00
C LYS A 315 3.98 -3.96 -13.73
N ALA A 316 4.10 -5.02 -12.96
CA ALA A 316 4.23 -6.40 -13.38
C ALA A 316 5.63 -6.85 -13.81
N ASP A 317 6.52 -5.92 -14.20
CA ASP A 317 7.83 -6.24 -14.75
C ASP A 317 8.89 -6.51 -13.67
N ILE A 318 9.86 -7.35 -14.03
CA ILE A 318 11.05 -7.60 -13.22
C ILE A 318 12.04 -6.42 -13.21
N TYR A 319 11.90 -5.50 -14.17
CA TYR A 319 12.73 -4.30 -14.30
C TYR A 319 12.44 -3.29 -13.17
N GLU A 320 13.35 -2.34 -13.00
CA GLU A 320 13.28 -1.36 -11.88
C GLU A 320 11.92 -0.65 -11.80
N GLY A 321 11.36 -0.20 -12.92
CA GLY A 321 10.06 0.47 -12.97
C GLY A 321 8.88 -0.35 -12.45
N GLY A 322 9.03 -1.66 -12.33
CA GLY A 322 8.00 -2.54 -11.77
C GLY A 322 7.95 -2.54 -10.25
N HIS A 323 9.06 -2.32 -9.58
CA HIS A 323 9.17 -2.47 -8.12
C HIS A 323 9.89 -1.33 -7.40
N ARG A 324 10.52 -0.40 -8.11
CA ARG A 324 11.08 0.81 -7.50
C ARG A 324 9.95 1.79 -7.21
N VAL A 325 9.76 2.13 -5.96
CA VAL A 325 8.59 2.86 -5.45
C VAL A 325 8.99 4.07 -4.62
N PRO A 326 8.15 5.11 -4.53
CA PRO A 326 8.35 6.17 -3.57
C PRO A 326 8.31 5.59 -2.15
N LEU A 327 9.19 6.08 -1.29
CA LEU A 327 9.11 5.81 0.16
C LEU A 327 9.51 7.10 0.89
N ILE A 328 8.53 7.69 1.54
CA ILE A 328 8.68 8.91 2.33
C ILE A 328 8.27 8.58 3.75
N VAL A 329 9.10 8.95 4.72
CA VAL A 329 8.86 8.67 6.13
C VAL A 329 9.01 9.96 6.94
N ARG A 330 8.02 10.25 7.77
CA ARG A 330 7.99 11.44 8.62
C ARG A 330 7.73 11.05 10.07
N TRP A 331 8.61 11.46 10.95
CA TRP A 331 8.47 11.29 12.40
C TRP A 331 9.27 12.39 13.11
N PRO A 332 8.65 13.51 13.46
CA PRO A 332 9.37 14.66 14.02
C PRO A 332 10.22 14.32 15.24
N ASN A 333 9.74 13.48 16.15
CA ASN A 333 10.50 13.07 17.34
C ASN A 333 11.67 12.11 17.05
N GLY A 334 11.69 11.43 15.93
CA GLY A 334 12.67 10.37 15.68
C GLY A 334 13.48 10.50 14.40
N ILE A 335 13.08 11.37 13.48
CA ILE A 335 13.72 11.55 12.18
C ILE A 335 13.97 13.03 11.93
N LYS A 336 15.24 13.40 11.71
CA LYS A 336 15.59 14.76 11.32
C LYS A 336 14.98 15.12 9.97
N ALA A 337 14.35 16.28 9.90
CA ALA A 337 13.72 16.78 8.68
C ALA A 337 14.69 17.01 7.53
N GLY A 338 14.17 16.92 6.30
CA GLY A 338 14.88 17.32 5.08
C GLY A 338 15.95 16.33 4.62
N GLN A 339 15.88 15.06 5.02
CA GLN A 339 16.85 14.06 4.62
C GLN A 339 16.46 13.36 3.31
N LYS A 340 17.47 13.02 2.53
CA LYS A 340 17.41 12.06 1.42
C LYS A 340 18.42 10.96 1.65
N THR A 341 18.07 9.72 1.35
CA THR A 341 18.96 8.58 1.48
C THR A 341 18.91 7.68 0.25
N HIS A 342 20.07 7.14 -0.12
CA HIS A 342 20.20 6.10 -1.14
C HIS A 342 20.38 4.71 -0.51
N ALA A 343 20.12 4.58 0.79
CA ALA A 343 20.11 3.29 1.46
C ALA A 343 19.07 2.35 0.80
N LEU A 344 19.51 1.14 0.50
CA LEU A 344 18.63 0.13 -0.08
C LEU A 344 17.54 -0.26 0.92
N ALA A 345 16.30 -0.16 0.50
CA ALA A 345 15.13 -0.49 1.31
C ALA A 345 14.15 -1.39 0.53
N CYS A 346 13.47 -2.23 1.27
CA CYS A 346 12.37 -3.04 0.77
C CYS A 346 11.14 -2.83 1.67
N LEU A 347 9.95 -2.94 1.12
CA LEU A 347 8.72 -2.78 1.93
C LEU A 347 8.53 -3.89 2.97
N THR A 348 9.25 -5.02 2.83
CA THR A 348 9.36 -6.03 3.90
C THR A 348 10.03 -5.49 5.16
N ASP A 349 10.73 -4.36 5.07
CA ASP A 349 11.55 -3.79 6.15
C ASP A 349 10.72 -3.11 7.25
N LEU A 350 9.42 -2.91 7.04
CA LEU A 350 8.54 -2.35 8.06
C LEU A 350 8.54 -3.19 9.34
N TYR A 351 8.50 -4.51 9.22
CA TYR A 351 8.43 -5.42 10.36
C TYR A 351 9.63 -5.23 11.32
N ASP A 352 10.86 -5.35 10.82
CA ASP A 352 12.06 -5.22 11.65
C ASP A 352 12.32 -3.79 12.11
N THR A 353 11.88 -2.80 11.33
CA THR A 353 11.92 -1.39 11.72
C THR A 353 11.06 -1.15 12.97
N MET A 354 9.83 -1.63 12.97
CA MET A 354 8.94 -1.48 14.13
C MET A 354 9.36 -2.36 15.31
N ARG A 355 9.92 -3.52 15.03
CA ARG A 355 10.53 -4.37 16.06
C ARG A 355 11.63 -3.60 16.82
N GLU A 356 12.55 -2.98 16.09
CA GLU A 356 13.64 -2.19 16.69
C GLU A 356 13.14 -0.97 17.45
N ILE A 357 12.24 -0.18 16.86
CA ILE A 357 11.67 1.01 17.50
C ILE A 357 10.96 0.67 18.82
N THR A 358 10.29 -0.47 18.88
CA THR A 358 9.57 -0.92 20.08
C THR A 358 10.41 -1.75 21.04
N GLY A 359 11.70 -1.97 20.73
CA GLY A 359 12.64 -2.69 21.61
C GLY A 359 12.37 -4.19 21.73
N GLN A 360 11.71 -4.80 20.75
CA GLN A 360 11.37 -6.22 20.78
C GLN A 360 12.50 -7.08 20.20
N LYS A 361 12.60 -8.30 20.69
CA LYS A 361 13.57 -9.30 20.19
C LYS A 361 13.08 -9.91 18.87
N LYS A 362 14.02 -10.39 18.06
CA LYS A 362 13.69 -11.21 16.89
C LYS A 362 13.06 -12.54 17.32
N ILE A 363 12.12 -13.02 16.49
CA ILE A 363 11.50 -14.33 16.63
C ILE A 363 11.69 -15.13 15.34
N ASP A 364 11.66 -16.46 15.45
CA ASP A 364 11.96 -17.33 14.31
C ASP A 364 10.89 -17.31 13.20
N GLN A 365 9.65 -16.95 13.54
CA GLN A 365 8.52 -16.95 12.62
C GLN A 365 7.93 -15.53 12.40
N GLY A 366 8.79 -14.59 12.15
CA GLY A 366 8.37 -13.22 11.84
C GLY A 366 9.50 -12.39 11.29
N GLY A 367 9.25 -11.70 10.16
CA GLY A 367 10.20 -10.80 9.57
C GLY A 367 11.47 -11.43 8.99
N GLU A 368 11.38 -12.64 8.44
CA GLU A 368 12.53 -13.41 7.95
C GLU A 368 13.34 -12.67 6.87
N ASP A 369 12.66 -11.85 6.06
CA ASP A 369 13.26 -11.06 4.96
C ASP A 369 13.26 -9.57 5.26
N SER A 370 13.14 -9.20 6.51
CA SER A 370 13.03 -7.82 6.99
C SER A 370 14.34 -7.33 7.59
N PHE A 371 14.69 -6.09 7.26
CA PHE A 371 15.87 -5.40 7.78
C PHE A 371 15.47 -3.99 8.25
N SER A 372 15.88 -3.59 9.44
CA SER A 372 15.46 -2.30 10.00
C SER A 372 15.95 -1.10 9.17
N LEU A 373 15.05 -0.13 8.99
CA LEU A 373 15.35 1.17 8.38
C LEU A 373 15.87 2.20 9.39
N VAL A 374 15.88 1.87 10.68
CA VAL A 374 16.33 2.79 11.75
C VAL A 374 17.74 3.36 11.52
N PRO A 375 18.73 2.61 11.01
CA PRO A 375 20.02 3.20 10.69
C PRO A 375 19.92 4.38 9.71
N ALA A 376 19.09 4.25 8.66
CA ALA A 376 18.85 5.35 7.72
C ALA A 376 18.11 6.53 8.36
N PHE A 377 17.15 6.27 9.24
CA PHE A 377 16.47 7.33 10.01
C PHE A 377 17.44 8.15 10.85
N LYS A 378 18.54 7.53 11.33
CA LYS A 378 19.62 8.17 12.08
C LYS A 378 20.69 8.82 11.20
N GLY A 379 20.45 8.92 9.89
CA GLY A 379 21.37 9.54 8.94
C GLY A 379 22.52 8.65 8.47
N LYS A 380 22.50 7.34 8.76
CA LYS A 380 23.51 6.43 8.21
C LYS A 380 23.24 6.19 6.72
N PRO A 381 24.29 6.15 5.87
CA PRO A 381 24.10 6.03 4.42
C PRO A 381 23.64 4.63 3.96
N LYS A 382 23.71 3.64 4.84
CA LYS A 382 23.33 2.24 4.55
C LYS A 382 22.54 1.66 5.71
N THR A 383 21.62 0.75 5.36
CA THR A 383 21.00 -0.17 6.31
C THR A 383 21.80 -1.48 6.35
N THR A 384 21.32 -2.46 7.11
CA THR A 384 21.91 -3.80 7.12
C THR A 384 21.51 -4.64 5.91
N ARG A 385 20.61 -4.13 5.06
CA ARG A 385 20.23 -4.78 3.82
C ARG A 385 21.33 -4.61 2.77
N SER A 386 21.88 -5.70 2.27
CA SER A 386 22.88 -5.70 1.18
C SER A 386 22.33 -6.22 -0.13
N THR A 387 21.23 -6.96 -0.10
CA THR A 387 20.62 -7.61 -1.26
C THR A 387 19.14 -7.33 -1.33
N LEU A 388 18.59 -7.36 -2.54
CA LEU A 388 17.17 -7.26 -2.81
C LEU A 388 16.77 -8.35 -3.80
N ILE A 389 15.76 -9.12 -3.44
CA ILE A 389 15.11 -10.03 -4.38
C ILE A 389 13.76 -9.45 -4.73
N SER A 390 13.47 -9.37 -6.01
CA SER A 390 12.17 -8.95 -6.53
C SER A 390 11.61 -10.01 -7.46
N HIS A 391 10.30 -10.03 -7.65
CA HIS A 391 9.72 -10.91 -8.64
C HIS A 391 8.61 -10.24 -9.44
N SER A 392 8.46 -10.70 -10.69
CA SER A 392 7.45 -10.23 -11.61
C SER A 392 6.09 -10.87 -11.34
N ILE A 393 5.06 -10.41 -12.05
CA ILE A 393 3.72 -10.99 -11.98
C ILE A 393 3.71 -12.50 -12.33
N SER A 394 4.56 -12.91 -13.26
CA SER A 394 4.68 -14.33 -13.68
C SER A 394 5.58 -15.16 -12.77
N GLY A 395 6.14 -14.56 -11.72
CA GLY A 395 6.99 -15.26 -10.75
C GLY A 395 8.46 -15.39 -11.18
N HIS A 396 8.92 -14.61 -12.14
CA HIS A 396 10.35 -14.53 -12.48
C HIS A 396 11.09 -13.65 -11.48
N PHE A 397 12.29 -14.07 -11.10
CA PHE A 397 13.09 -13.41 -10.08
C PHE A 397 14.14 -12.47 -10.64
N SER A 398 14.48 -11.46 -9.87
CA SER A 398 15.74 -10.74 -9.97
C SER A 398 16.41 -10.65 -8.62
N ILE A 399 17.73 -10.59 -8.62
CA ILE A 399 18.52 -10.30 -7.43
C ILE A 399 19.40 -9.09 -7.67
N ARG A 400 19.46 -8.20 -6.71
CA ARG A 400 20.35 -7.05 -6.72
C ARG A 400 21.39 -7.17 -5.61
N LEU A 401 22.64 -6.91 -5.96
CA LEU A 401 23.76 -6.81 -5.03
C LEU A 401 24.57 -5.56 -5.39
N GLY A 402 24.55 -4.56 -4.53
CA GLY A 402 25.15 -3.26 -4.82
C GLY A 402 24.54 -2.62 -6.08
N ASP A 403 25.36 -2.31 -7.06
CA ASP A 403 24.93 -1.69 -8.32
C ASP A 403 24.57 -2.73 -9.41
N TRP A 404 24.74 -4.02 -9.11
CA TRP A 404 24.48 -5.11 -10.06
C TRP A 404 23.11 -5.71 -9.83
N LYS A 405 22.40 -5.95 -10.93
CA LYS A 405 21.11 -6.64 -10.94
C LYS A 405 21.13 -7.78 -11.94
N LEU A 406 20.82 -8.97 -11.48
CA LEU A 406 20.64 -10.15 -12.32
C LEU A 406 19.16 -10.47 -12.43
N CYS A 407 18.62 -10.42 -13.66
CA CYS A 407 17.26 -10.86 -13.96
C CYS A 407 17.29 -12.30 -14.45
N LEU A 408 16.50 -13.18 -13.82
CA LEU A 408 16.39 -14.60 -14.20
C LEU A 408 15.25 -14.83 -15.21
N SER A 409 15.13 -13.92 -16.15
CA SER A 409 14.16 -13.96 -17.23
C SER A 409 14.78 -13.36 -18.49
N ALA A 410 14.48 -13.93 -19.64
CA ALA A 410 14.94 -13.39 -20.93
C ALA A 410 14.25 -12.06 -21.29
N GLY A 411 13.06 -11.80 -20.72
CA GLY A 411 12.29 -10.60 -20.92
C GLY A 411 11.85 -9.95 -19.61
N SER A 412 10.79 -9.18 -19.67
CA SER A 412 10.24 -8.44 -18.53
C SER A 412 9.66 -9.34 -17.44
N GLY A 413 9.30 -10.57 -17.78
CA GLY A 413 8.53 -11.45 -16.90
C GLY A 413 7.14 -10.90 -16.54
N GLY A 414 6.71 -9.84 -17.22
CA GLY A 414 5.50 -9.10 -16.93
C GLY A 414 4.77 -8.62 -18.18
N TRP A 415 4.51 -7.32 -18.27
CA TRP A 415 3.68 -6.73 -19.31
C TRP A 415 4.44 -6.01 -20.43
N SER A 416 5.65 -5.52 -20.13
CA SER A 416 6.50 -4.89 -21.15
C SER A 416 7.10 -5.92 -22.11
N ALA A 417 7.27 -5.52 -23.37
CA ALA A 417 7.99 -6.33 -24.34
C ALA A 417 9.52 -6.20 -24.17
N PRO A 418 10.30 -7.26 -24.48
CA PRO A 418 9.88 -8.65 -24.59
C PRO A 418 9.41 -9.21 -23.25
N LYS A 419 8.45 -10.12 -23.30
CA LYS A 419 7.87 -10.75 -22.10
C LYS A 419 8.65 -11.98 -21.66
#